data_01e62e98335108ba1db6866fdb0653b6
#
_entry.id   01e62e98335108ba1db6866fdb0653b6
#
_cell.length_a   1.000
_cell.length_b   1.000
_cell.length_c   1.000
_cell.angle_alpha   90.00
_cell.angle_beta   90.00
_cell.angle_gamma   90.00
#
_symmetry.space_group_name_H-M   'P 1'
#
loop_
_entity.id
_entity.type
_entity.pdbx_description
1 polymer ?
#
loop_
_entity_poly.entity_id
_entity_poly.type
_entity_poly.pdbx_seq_one_letter_code
_entity_poly.pdbx_strand_id
1 'polypeptide(L)'
;MSKAKTGGIKLIANNKKARHDYFVEDSFEAGIVLHGTEVKSLRQGHCSIKESFVDIDNGEVFIHQMHISPYEKGNIFNKDPLRTRKLLLHKSEISKMIGQINQKGYTLIPLKVYFSGSLVKVQIGLCKGKKLYDKRQDISKRDQLREAQRDFKVRNFG
;
A
#
# COMPACT_ATOMS: atom_id res chain seq x y z
N MET A 1 29.43 6.99 -3.07
CA MET A 1 28.98 7.12 -3.35
C MET A 1 28.24 7.24 -3.56
N SER A 2 27.93 7.48 -3.17
CA SER A 2 27.20 7.50 -3.30
C SER A 2 26.70 7.71 -4.12
N LYS A 3 26.98 7.98 -4.72
CA LYS A 3 26.49 8.27 -5.63
C LYS A 3 25.85 7.44 -6.25
N ALA A 4 26.30 6.74 -6.35
CA ALA A 4 25.70 5.66 -6.91
C ALA A 4 24.38 5.51 -6.40
N LYS A 5 24.21 5.81 -5.25
CA LYS A 5 23.00 5.65 -4.76
C LYS A 5 22.05 6.50 -5.33
N THR A 6 22.38 7.64 -5.65
CA THR A 6 21.39 8.48 -6.23
C THR A 6 21.05 7.96 -7.57
N GLY A 7 22.02 7.53 -8.31
CA GLY A 7 21.73 6.96 -9.59
C GLY A 7 21.08 5.62 -9.50
N GLY A 8 21.06 5.05 -8.31
CA GLY A 8 20.53 3.73 -8.13
C GLY A 8 19.02 3.63 -8.05
N ILE A 9 18.32 4.76 -7.91
CA ILE A 9 16.89 4.72 -7.77
C ILE A 9 16.19 5.08 -9.07
N LYS A 10 15.35 4.17 -9.55
CA LYS A 10 14.62 4.38 -10.78
C LYS A 10 13.17 4.04 -10.53
N LEU A 11 12.29 5.03 -10.65
CA LEU A 11 10.87 4.85 -10.42
C LEU A 11 10.26 4.00 -11.53
N ILE A 12 9.47 3.01 -11.13
CA ILE A 12 8.77 2.14 -12.07
C ILE A 12 7.30 2.50 -12.09
N ALA A 13 6.67 2.64 -10.93
CA ALA A 13 5.25 2.94 -10.83
C ALA A 13 5.01 3.84 -9.64
N ASN A 14 4.00 4.69 -9.76
CA ASN A 14 3.66 5.65 -8.73
C ASN A 14 2.14 5.67 -8.57
N ASN A 15 1.66 5.60 -7.34
CA ASN A 15 0.24 5.60 -7.06
C ASN A 15 -0.24 7.00 -6.71
N LYS A 16 -0.50 7.80 -7.72
CA LYS A 16 -0.93 9.18 -7.51
C LYS A 16 -2.29 9.26 -6.84
N LYS A 17 -3.16 8.31 -7.16
CA LYS A 17 -4.49 8.28 -6.58
C LYS A 17 -4.45 8.10 -5.08
N ALA A 18 -3.50 7.31 -4.60
CA ALA A 18 -3.38 7.08 -3.17
C ALA A 18 -3.10 8.38 -2.43
N ARG A 19 -2.23 9.20 -2.98
CA ARG A 19 -1.90 10.47 -2.31
C ARG A 19 -3.06 11.45 -2.38
N HIS A 20 -3.91 11.32 -3.39
CA HIS A 20 -5.09 12.16 -3.52
C HIS A 20 -6.18 11.71 -2.55
N ASP A 21 -6.38 10.42 -2.40
CA ASP A 21 -7.48 9.86 -1.62
C ASP A 21 -7.17 9.59 -0.16
N TYR A 22 -5.89 9.58 0.21
CA TYR A 22 -5.46 9.19 1.54
C TYR A 22 -4.45 10.15 2.13
N PHE A 23 -4.51 10.27 3.46
CA PHE A 23 -3.43 10.92 4.21
C PHE A 23 -2.38 9.85 4.50
N VAL A 24 -1.15 10.11 4.10
CA VAL A 24 -0.04 9.19 4.35
C VAL A 24 0.61 9.60 5.66
N GLU A 25 0.45 8.78 6.68
CA GLU A 25 0.98 9.11 8.01
C GLU A 25 2.40 8.64 8.19
N ASP A 26 2.76 7.53 7.57
CA ASP A 26 4.09 6.98 7.67
C ASP A 26 4.34 6.13 6.44
N SER A 27 5.58 5.77 6.20
CA SER A 27 5.91 4.92 5.06
C SER A 27 7.03 3.96 5.41
N PHE A 28 7.06 2.84 4.70
CA PHE A 28 8.05 1.80 4.89
C PHE A 28 8.56 1.34 3.54
N GLU A 29 9.83 1.00 3.48
CA GLU A 29 10.40 0.44 2.26
C GLU A 29 10.47 -1.07 2.41
N ALA A 30 9.87 -1.80 1.48
CA ALA A 30 9.84 -3.25 1.51
C ALA A 30 10.56 -3.81 0.29
N GLY A 31 11.21 -4.96 0.49
CA GLY A 31 11.63 -5.76 -0.65
C GLY A 31 10.44 -6.53 -1.17
N ILE A 32 10.56 -7.11 -2.34
CA ILE A 32 9.47 -7.89 -2.93
C ILE A 32 10.03 -9.13 -3.58
N VAL A 33 9.35 -10.26 -3.37
CA VAL A 33 9.78 -11.53 -3.94
C VAL A 33 9.20 -11.65 -5.36
N LEU A 34 10.08 -11.68 -6.34
CA LEU A 34 9.69 -11.69 -7.75
C LEU A 34 10.38 -12.83 -8.50
N HIS A 35 9.78 -13.22 -9.61
CA HIS A 35 10.41 -14.14 -10.54
C HIS A 35 11.15 -13.37 -11.62
N GLY A 36 12.07 -14.04 -12.30
CA GLY A 36 12.90 -13.36 -13.31
C GLY A 36 12.12 -12.64 -14.41
N THR A 37 11.04 -13.26 -14.89
CA THR A 37 10.22 -12.63 -15.92
C THR A 37 9.54 -11.39 -15.42
N GLU A 38 9.16 -11.36 -14.14
CA GLU A 38 8.56 -10.19 -13.54
C GLU A 38 9.57 -9.04 -13.44
N VAL A 39 10.79 -9.34 -13.05
CA VAL A 39 11.84 -8.33 -12.97
C VAL A 39 12.10 -7.73 -14.35
N LYS A 40 12.15 -8.58 -15.38
CA LYS A 40 12.38 -8.10 -16.73
C LYS A 40 11.26 -7.20 -17.21
N SER A 41 10.03 -7.55 -16.88
CA SER A 41 8.89 -6.71 -17.23
C SER A 41 8.96 -5.37 -16.52
N LEU A 42 9.37 -5.38 -15.26
CA LEU A 42 9.53 -4.14 -14.50
C LEU A 42 10.63 -3.25 -15.08
N ARG A 43 11.69 -3.84 -15.61
CA ARG A 43 12.73 -3.05 -16.24
C ARG A 43 12.20 -2.30 -17.45
N GLN A 44 11.14 -2.81 -18.06
CA GLN A 44 10.49 -2.15 -19.18
C GLN A 44 9.39 -1.19 -18.71
N GLY A 45 9.18 -1.09 -17.41
CA GLY A 45 8.19 -0.17 -16.86
C GLY A 45 6.76 -0.68 -16.91
N HIS A 46 6.56 -1.97 -17.14
CA HIS A 46 5.22 -2.53 -17.32
C HIS A 46 4.62 -2.96 -15.99
N CYS A 47 4.21 -2.00 -15.19
CA CYS A 47 3.68 -2.27 -13.86
C CYS A 47 2.60 -1.25 -13.50
N SER A 48 1.57 -1.71 -12.83
CA SER A 48 0.54 -0.83 -12.32
C SER A 48 0.21 -1.23 -10.89
N ILE A 49 0.16 -0.24 -9.99
CA ILE A 49 -0.22 -0.46 -8.61
C ILE A 49 -1.47 0.34 -8.26
N LYS A 50 -2.18 0.79 -9.26
CA LYS A 50 -3.35 1.63 -9.08
C LYS A 50 -4.41 0.95 -8.21
N GLU A 51 -4.62 -0.34 -8.42
CA GLU A 51 -5.62 -1.08 -7.67
C GLU A 51 -5.02 -1.97 -6.59
N SER A 52 -3.73 -1.81 -6.33
CA SER A 52 -3.03 -2.66 -5.37
C SER A 52 -3.32 -2.29 -3.94
N PHE A 53 -3.22 -3.26 -3.07
CA PHE A 53 -3.30 -3.03 -1.64
C PHE A 53 -2.39 -4.03 -0.93
N VAL A 54 -2.10 -3.74 0.31
CA VAL A 54 -1.18 -4.56 1.10
C VAL A 54 -1.90 -5.04 2.35
N ASP A 55 -1.71 -6.32 2.70
CA ASP A 55 -2.25 -6.81 3.95
C ASP A 55 -1.21 -7.67 4.66
N ILE A 56 -1.50 -8.01 5.90
CA ILE A 56 -0.61 -8.80 6.74
C ILE A 56 -1.37 -10.05 7.16
N ASP A 57 -0.75 -11.21 6.94
CA ASP A 57 -1.36 -12.48 7.28
C ASP A 57 -0.31 -13.33 8.00
N ASN A 58 -0.58 -13.72 9.22
CA ASN A 58 0.34 -14.55 10.02
C ASN A 58 1.72 -13.92 10.16
N GLY A 59 1.76 -12.60 10.32
CA GLY A 59 3.03 -11.90 10.50
C GLY A 59 3.83 -11.73 9.21
N GLU A 60 3.23 -12.06 8.08
CA GLU A 60 3.86 -11.86 6.77
C GLU A 60 3.07 -10.82 5.99
N VAL A 61 3.77 -10.07 5.17
CA VAL A 61 3.17 -8.95 4.43
C VAL A 61 3.08 -9.31 2.96
N PHE A 62 1.90 -9.08 2.38
CA PHE A 62 1.64 -9.42 0.98
C PHE A 62 1.06 -8.23 0.23
N ILE A 63 1.42 -8.11 -1.05
CA ILE A 63 0.83 -7.12 -1.93
C ILE A 63 -0.09 -7.84 -2.91
N HIS A 64 -1.32 -7.33 -3.04
CA HIS A 64 -2.34 -7.91 -3.89
C HIS A 64 -2.66 -6.97 -5.04
N GLN A 65 -3.07 -7.54 -6.15
CA GLN A 65 -3.54 -6.78 -7.32
C GLN A 65 -2.49 -5.85 -7.91
N MET A 66 -1.22 -6.17 -7.70
CA MET A 66 -0.15 -5.45 -8.37
C MET A 66 0.03 -6.10 -9.74
N HIS A 67 -0.28 -5.34 -10.78
CA HIS A 67 -0.21 -5.86 -12.13
C HIS A 67 1.21 -5.74 -12.68
N ILE A 68 1.78 -6.85 -13.09
CA ILE A 68 3.05 -6.86 -13.81
C ILE A 68 2.79 -7.60 -15.11
N SER A 69 2.91 -6.89 -16.22
CA SER A 69 2.59 -7.47 -17.54
C SER A 69 3.49 -8.66 -17.83
N PRO A 70 2.99 -9.67 -18.53
CA PRO A 70 3.85 -10.79 -18.91
C PRO A 70 4.99 -10.30 -19.77
N TYR A 71 6.16 -10.89 -19.56
CA TYR A 71 7.32 -10.55 -20.38
C TYR A 71 7.17 -11.29 -21.70
N GLU A 72 7.17 -10.55 -22.79
CA GLU A 72 6.95 -11.13 -24.09
C GLU A 72 7.78 -12.34 -24.39
N LYS A 73 9.03 -12.29 -23.99
CA LYS A 73 9.95 -13.38 -24.27
C LYS A 73 10.00 -14.43 -23.18
N GLY A 74 9.15 -14.32 -22.17
CA GLY A 74 9.12 -15.27 -21.07
C GLY A 74 8.30 -16.49 -21.35
N ASN A 75 7.31 -16.36 -22.26
CA ASN A 75 6.46 -17.50 -22.63
C ASN A 75 5.98 -18.30 -21.42
N ILE A 76 6.34 -19.57 -21.36
CA ILE A 76 5.85 -20.46 -20.30
C ILE A 76 6.37 -20.09 -18.93
N PHE A 77 7.40 -19.24 -18.85
CA PHE A 77 7.94 -18.85 -17.56
C PHE A 77 7.25 -17.65 -16.96
N ASN A 78 6.29 -17.06 -17.67
CA ASN A 78 5.54 -15.94 -17.14
C ASN A 78 4.61 -16.40 -16.03
N LYS A 79 4.39 -15.51 -15.06
CA LYS A 79 3.49 -15.77 -13.96
C LYS A 79 2.20 -14.98 -14.17
N ASP A 80 1.18 -15.32 -13.38
CA ASP A 80 -0.07 -14.58 -13.40
C ASP A 80 0.25 -13.09 -13.16
N PRO A 81 -0.19 -12.20 -14.03
CA PRO A 81 0.10 -10.77 -13.87
C PRO A 81 -0.36 -10.19 -12.55
N LEU A 82 -1.41 -10.76 -11.98
CA LEU A 82 -1.97 -10.25 -10.72
C LEU A 82 -1.72 -11.15 -9.52
N ARG A 83 -0.73 -12.02 -9.60
CA ARG A 83 -0.51 -12.93 -8.49
C ARG A 83 -0.13 -12.16 -7.24
N THR A 84 -0.51 -12.70 -6.09
CA THR A 84 -0.13 -12.13 -4.81
C THR A 84 1.36 -12.33 -4.59
N ARG A 85 2.05 -11.29 -4.15
CA ARG A 85 3.49 -11.33 -3.96
C ARG A 85 3.84 -10.99 -2.53
N LYS A 86 4.87 -11.63 -2.02
CA LYS A 86 5.30 -11.41 -0.64
C LYS A 86 6.23 -10.21 -0.57
N LEU A 87 6.03 -9.38 0.44
CA LEU A 87 6.90 -8.25 0.70
C LEU A 87 7.81 -8.58 1.87
N LEU A 88 9.02 -8.05 1.84
CA LEU A 88 10.03 -8.35 2.84
C LEU A 88 10.30 -7.10 3.67
N LEU A 89 10.03 -7.23 4.97
CA LEU A 89 10.26 -6.14 5.93
C LEU A 89 10.85 -6.75 7.20
N HIS A 90 11.41 -5.89 8.02
CA HIS A 90 11.90 -6.31 9.32
C HIS A 90 10.73 -6.59 10.25
N LYS A 91 10.91 -7.52 11.17
CA LYS A 91 9.84 -7.88 12.10
C LYS A 91 9.38 -6.69 12.93
N SER A 92 10.31 -5.81 13.27
CA SER A 92 9.94 -4.62 14.05
C SER A 92 9.02 -3.70 13.24
N GLU A 93 9.25 -3.60 11.95
CA GLU A 93 8.39 -2.80 11.08
C GLU A 93 7.01 -3.43 10.96
N ILE A 94 6.96 -4.74 10.81
CA ILE A 94 5.69 -5.45 10.70
C ILE A 94 4.88 -5.28 11.99
N SER A 95 5.53 -5.42 13.13
CA SER A 95 4.85 -5.26 14.41
C SER A 95 4.28 -3.86 14.57
N LYS A 96 5.04 -2.85 14.12
CA LYS A 96 4.58 -1.48 14.19
C LYS A 96 3.36 -1.27 13.31
N MET A 97 3.38 -1.83 12.10
CA MET A 97 2.27 -1.73 11.18
C MET A 97 1.01 -2.38 11.74
N ILE A 98 1.16 -3.57 12.31
CA ILE A 98 0.03 -4.29 12.89
C ILE A 98 -0.59 -3.46 14.01
N GLY A 99 0.25 -2.91 14.87
CA GLY A 99 -0.24 -2.08 15.98
C GLY A 99 -1.01 -0.86 15.49
N GLN A 100 -0.49 -0.18 14.49
CA GLN A 100 -1.14 1.01 13.97
C GLN A 100 -2.46 0.67 13.28
N ILE A 101 -2.49 -0.40 12.52
CA ILE A 101 -3.72 -0.83 11.85
C ILE A 101 -4.80 -1.17 12.87
N ASN A 102 -4.44 -1.94 13.88
CA ASN A 102 -5.41 -2.38 14.87
C ASN A 102 -5.89 -1.26 15.78
N GLN A 103 -4.99 -0.36 16.15
CA GLN A 103 -5.34 0.68 17.08
C GLN A 103 -6.02 1.88 16.43
N LYS A 104 -5.59 2.23 15.23
CA LYS A 104 -6.03 3.47 14.61
C LYS A 104 -6.77 3.30 13.31
N GLY A 105 -6.96 2.07 12.86
CA GLY A 105 -7.72 1.82 11.65
C GLY A 105 -7.04 2.30 10.38
N TYR A 106 -5.71 2.32 10.37
CA TYR A 106 -4.98 2.68 9.17
C TYR A 106 -5.03 1.53 8.17
N THR A 107 -4.76 1.82 6.93
CA THR A 107 -4.64 0.80 5.89
C THR A 107 -3.29 0.95 5.22
N LEU A 108 -2.83 -0.12 4.60
CA LEU A 108 -1.54 -0.13 3.92
C LEU A 108 -1.75 -0.06 2.42
N ILE A 109 -1.12 0.91 1.79
CA ILE A 109 -1.27 1.12 0.35
C ILE A 109 0.10 1.27 -0.27
N PRO A 110 0.38 0.59 -1.39
CA PRO A 110 1.66 0.79 -2.06
C PRO A 110 1.65 2.16 -2.74
N LEU A 111 2.68 2.92 -2.49
CA LEU A 111 2.80 4.27 -3.02
C LEU A 111 3.68 4.33 -4.25
N LYS A 112 4.76 3.59 -4.25
CA LYS A 112 5.72 3.58 -5.35
C LYS A 112 6.37 2.22 -5.48
N VAL A 113 6.75 1.89 -6.71
CA VAL A 113 7.59 0.74 -6.99
C VAL A 113 8.80 1.27 -7.73
N TYR A 114 9.97 0.89 -7.31
CA TYR A 114 11.20 1.42 -7.91
C TYR A 114 12.34 0.42 -7.80
N PHE A 115 13.35 0.62 -8.65
CA PHE A 115 14.60 -0.10 -8.51
C PHE A 115 15.52 0.69 -7.60
N SER A 116 16.15 0.01 -6.68
CA SER A 116 17.23 0.57 -5.89
C SER A 116 18.45 -0.27 -6.25
N GLY A 117 19.27 0.25 -7.15
CA GLY A 117 20.31 -0.57 -7.75
C GLY A 117 19.66 -1.67 -8.58
N SER A 118 19.97 -2.90 -8.28
CA SER A 118 19.40 -4.04 -8.98
C SER A 118 18.19 -4.64 -8.25
N LEU A 119 17.83 -4.10 -7.11
CA LEU A 119 16.73 -4.65 -6.31
C LEU A 119 15.46 -3.85 -6.52
N VAL A 120 14.33 -4.55 -6.55
CA VAL A 120 13.04 -3.91 -6.65
C VAL A 120 12.52 -3.65 -5.24
N LYS A 121 12.07 -2.44 -5.00
CA LYS A 121 11.52 -2.05 -3.71
C LYS A 121 10.13 -1.47 -3.89
N VAL A 122 9.31 -1.61 -2.85
CA VAL A 122 7.96 -1.05 -2.82
C VAL A 122 7.88 -0.14 -1.60
N GLN A 123 7.46 1.09 -1.82
CA GLN A 123 7.20 1.99 -0.70
C GLN A 123 5.75 1.81 -0.30
N ILE A 124 5.53 1.42 0.94
CA ILE A 124 4.20 1.19 1.48
C ILE A 124 3.84 2.36 2.37
N GLY A 125 2.65 2.90 2.19
CA GLY A 125 2.17 3.98 3.04
C GLY A 125 1.19 3.47 4.08
N LEU A 126 1.32 3.97 5.29
CA LEU A 126 0.35 3.74 6.36
C LEU A 126 -0.63 4.91 6.25
N CYS A 127 -1.82 4.63 5.80
CA CYS A 127 -2.73 5.66 5.29
C CYS A 127 -4.09 5.67 5.94
N LYS A 128 -4.70 6.86 5.95
CA LYS A 128 -6.09 7.05 6.36
C LYS A 128 -6.82 7.63 5.17
N GLY A 129 -8.00 7.15 4.88
CA GLY A 129 -8.79 7.65 3.78
C GLY A 129 -9.30 9.06 4.04
N LYS A 130 -9.05 9.98 3.14
CA LYS A 130 -9.48 11.36 3.30
C LYS A 130 -10.99 11.50 3.31
N LYS A 131 -11.64 10.86 2.37
CA LYS A 131 -13.08 10.92 2.31
C LYS A 131 -13.74 10.29 3.51
N LEU A 132 -13.24 9.15 3.91
CA LEU A 132 -13.80 8.47 5.06
C LEU A 132 -13.56 9.28 6.32
N TYR A 133 -12.40 9.87 6.42
CA TYR A 133 -12.05 10.67 7.57
C TYR A 133 -12.96 11.91 7.64
N ASP A 134 -13.11 12.62 6.54
CA ASP A 134 -13.96 13.79 6.48
C ASP A 134 -15.41 13.43 6.74
N LYS A 135 -15.86 12.35 6.14
CA LYS A 135 -17.21 11.89 6.33
C LYS A 135 -17.44 11.50 7.79
N ARG A 136 -16.44 10.90 8.40
CA ARG A 136 -16.57 10.50 9.79
C ARG A 136 -16.65 11.71 10.68
N GLN A 137 -15.92 12.75 10.38
CA GLN A 137 -16.01 13.97 11.15
C GLN A 137 -17.36 14.62 10.97
N ASP A 138 -17.86 14.64 9.76
CA ASP A 138 -19.18 15.16 9.50
C ASP A 138 -20.24 14.38 10.24
N ILE A 139 -20.16 13.07 10.18
CA ILE A 139 -21.10 12.22 10.86
C ILE A 139 -21.02 12.45 12.35
N SER A 140 -19.82 12.58 12.86
CA SER A 140 -19.62 12.81 14.28
C SER A 140 -20.27 14.13 14.72
N LYS A 141 -20.09 15.16 13.96
CA LYS A 141 -20.70 16.43 14.27
C LYS A 141 -22.21 16.35 14.23
N ARG A 142 -22.73 15.74 13.19
CA ARG A 142 -24.17 15.59 13.07
C ARG A 142 -24.73 14.68 14.15
N ASP A 143 -23.99 13.64 14.47
CA ASP A 143 -24.44 12.71 15.48
C ASP A 143 -24.40 13.33 16.84
N GLN A 144 -23.45 14.18 17.11
CA GLN A 144 -23.44 14.88 18.38
C GLN A 144 -24.68 15.74 18.52
N LEU A 145 -25.12 16.32 17.41
CA LEU A 145 -26.32 17.08 17.43
C LEU A 145 -27.54 16.20 17.53
N ARG A 146 -27.59 15.18 16.70
CA ARG A 146 -28.73 14.29 16.71
C ARG A 146 -28.80 13.44 17.93
N GLU A 147 -27.66 13.03 18.46
CA GLU A 147 -27.69 12.24 19.60
C GLU A 147 -27.89 13.04 20.77
N ALA A 148 -27.49 14.24 20.74
CA ALA A 148 -27.85 15.09 21.77
C ALA A 148 -29.33 15.28 21.69
N GLN A 149 -29.88 15.15 20.51
CA GLN A 149 -31.26 15.32 20.35
C GLN A 149 -31.99 14.04 20.46
N ARG A 150 -31.40 12.99 19.98
CA ARG A 150 -32.13 11.82 19.81
C ARG A 150 -31.66 10.72 20.67
N ASP A 151 -30.43 10.61 20.86
CA ASP A 151 -29.95 9.54 21.53
C ASP A 151 -30.03 9.69 22.87
N PHE A 152 -30.00 10.68 23.07
CA PHE A 152 -30.35 10.89 24.20
C PHE A 152 -31.69 10.72 24.14
N LYS A 153 -32.14 10.34 23.07
CA LYS A 153 -33.40 9.97 22.98
C LYS A 153 -33.33 8.59 22.58
N VAL A 154 -32.38 8.19 22.10
CA VAL A 154 -32.33 6.90 21.63
C VAL A 154 -31.29 6.17 22.24
N ARG A 155 -30.31 6.52 22.37
CA ARG A 155 -29.32 5.98 22.51
C ARG A 155 -28.76 6.13 23.19
N ASN A 156 -29.18 6.80 22.72
CA ASN A 156 -29.08 7.13 22.50
C ASN A 156 -28.94 7.27 22.26
N PHE A 157 -28.97 6.96 21.87
CA PHE A 157 -29.07 7.07 21.11
C PHE A 157 -28.69 6.67 20.52
N GLY A 158 -28.99 6.56 20.56
CA GLY A 158 -28.99 6.34 20.06
C GLY A 158 -28.63 6.55 19.75
#